data_ec9a8b0e0b87aa35396d456220f27194
#
_entry.id   ec9a8b0e0b87aa35396d456220f27194
#
_cell.length_a   1.000
_cell.length_b   1.000
_cell.length_c   1.000
_cell.angle_alpha   90.00
_cell.angle_beta   90.00
_cell.angle_gamma   90.00
#
_symmetry.space_group_name_H-M   'P 1'
#
loop_
_entity.id
_entity.type
_entity.pdbx_description
1 polymer ?
#
loop_
_entity_poly.entity_id
_entity_poly.type
_entity_poly.pdbx_seq_one_letter_code
_entity_poly.pdbx_strand_id
1 'polypeptide(L)' 'MNKQGRLIETLIQKNIFKLPDGRDLFEGSCEELERLVEGEGKS' A
#
# COMPACT_ATOMS: atom_id res chain seq x y z
N MET A 1 10.35 -0.71 14.09
CA MET A 1 9.94 -1.09 12.76
C MET A 1 8.73 -0.33 12.32
N ASN A 2 8.71 0.07 11.11
CA ASN A 2 7.66 0.92 10.59
C ASN A 2 6.66 0.08 9.81
N LYS A 3 5.45 -0.04 10.33
CA LYS A 3 4.41 -0.79 9.66
C LYS A 3 4.09 -0.21 8.30
N GLN A 4 4.10 1.12 8.20
CA GLN A 4 3.84 1.76 6.93
C GLN A 4 4.88 1.35 5.88
N GLY A 5 6.13 1.31 6.27
CA GLY A 5 7.17 0.91 5.35
C GLY A 5 7.00 -0.50 4.84
N ARG A 6 6.58 -1.39 5.72
CA ARG A 6 6.36 -2.78 5.30
C ARG A 6 5.18 -2.90 4.35
N LEU A 7 4.13 -2.14 4.62
CA LEU A 7 2.99 -2.16 3.73
C LEU A 7 3.35 -1.62 2.36
N ILE A 8 4.15 -0.55 2.34
CA ILE A 8 4.57 0.02 1.08
C ILE A 8 5.43 -0.97 0.31
N GLU A 9 6.33 -1.65 1.00
CA GLU A 9 7.15 -2.66 0.36
C GLU A 9 6.29 -3.74 -0.28
N THR A 10 5.29 -4.19 0.45
CA THR A 10 4.40 -5.22 -0.07
C THR A 10 3.69 -4.75 -1.33
N LEU A 11 3.24 -3.50 -1.32
CA LEU A 11 2.55 -2.96 -2.48
C LEU A 11 3.47 -2.84 -3.67
N ILE A 12 4.70 -2.43 -3.43
CA ILE A 12 5.66 -2.31 -4.52
C ILE A 12 5.92 -3.68 -5.15
N GLN A 13 5.97 -4.71 -4.35
CA GLN A 13 6.14 -6.05 -4.88
C GLN A 13 4.97 -6.48 -5.75
N LYS A 14 3.82 -5.86 -5.55
CA LYS A 14 2.66 -6.13 -6.40
C LYS A 14 2.55 -5.13 -7.54
N ASN A 15 3.61 -4.36 -7.77
CA ASN A 15 3.64 -3.36 -8.85
C ASN A 15 2.67 -2.22 -8.61
N ILE A 16 2.39 -1.93 -7.36
CA ILE A 16 1.56 -0.80 -7.00
C ILE A 16 2.46 0.27 -6.42
N PHE A 17 2.55 1.40 -7.10
CA PHE A 17 3.46 2.46 -6.69
C PHE A 17 2.76 3.71 -6.23
N LYS A 18 1.45 3.78 -6.40
CA LYS A 18 0.68 4.94 -5.99
C LYS A 18 -0.67 4.52 -5.46
N LEU A 19 -1.28 5.42 -4.71
CA LEU A 19 -2.63 5.19 -4.22
C LEU A 19 -3.62 5.29 -5.37
N PRO A 20 -4.81 4.71 -5.19
CA PRO A 20 -5.82 4.76 -6.26
C PRO A 20 -6.25 6.17 -6.64
N ASP A 21 -6.06 7.13 -5.74
CA ASP A 21 -6.42 8.51 -6.05
C ASP A 21 -5.25 9.29 -6.64
N GLY A 22 -4.12 8.67 -6.86
CA GLY A 22 -2.98 9.32 -7.50
C GLY A 22 -1.90 9.80 -6.58
N ARG A 23 -2.10 9.69 -5.27
CA ARG A 23 -1.08 10.12 -4.32
C ARG A 23 0.00 9.05 -4.16
N ASP A 24 1.16 9.46 -3.66
CA ASP A 24 2.22 8.53 -3.37
C ASP A 24 1.81 7.59 -2.25
N LEU A 25 2.39 6.40 -2.25
CA LEU A 25 2.12 5.45 -1.17
C LEU A 25 2.50 6.03 0.18
N PHE A 26 3.56 6.83 0.22
CA PHE A 26 4.00 7.44 1.47
C PHE A 26 2.98 8.41 2.04
N GLU A 27 2.06 8.88 1.23
CA GLU A 27 1.05 9.83 1.69
C GLU A 27 -0.18 9.14 2.23
N GLY A 28 -0.28 7.85 2.08
CA GLY A 28 -1.42 7.12 2.59
C GLY A 28 -1.21 6.69 4.03
N SER A 29 -2.30 6.55 4.78
CA SER A 29 -2.22 6.05 6.13
C SER A 29 -2.06 4.54 6.12
N CYS A 30 -1.66 4.00 7.27
CA CYS A 30 -1.52 2.55 7.37
C CYS A 30 -2.83 1.85 7.03
N GLU A 31 -3.94 2.44 7.43
CA GLU A 31 -5.24 1.86 7.13
C GLU A 31 -5.46 1.76 5.63
N GLU A 32 -5.15 2.83 4.94
CA GLU A 32 -5.33 2.84 3.49
C GLU A 32 -4.44 1.82 2.83
N LEU A 33 -3.21 1.75 3.27
CA LEU A 33 -2.26 0.80 2.69
C LEU A 33 -2.68 -0.64 2.97
N GLU A 34 -3.18 -0.88 4.17
CA GLU A 34 -3.65 -2.22 4.50
C GLU A 34 -4.80 -2.64 3.62
N ARG A 35 -5.68 -1.73 3.33
CA ARG A 35 -6.81 -2.05 2.45
C ARG A 35 -6.34 -2.39 1.05
N LEU A 36 -5.34 -1.67 0.58
CA LEU A 36 -4.79 -1.98 -0.73
C LEU A 36 -4.15 -3.36 -0.76
N VAL A 37 -3.39 -3.67 0.28
CA VAL A 37 -2.74 -4.96 0.35
C VAL A 37 -3.78 -6.07 0.38
N GLU A 38 -4.81 -5.91 1.19
CA GLU A 38 -5.82 -6.94 1.32
C GLU A 38 -6.64 -7.08 0.05
N GLY A 39 -6.94 -5.96 -0.56
CA GLY A 39 -7.70 -6.00 -1.81
C GLY A 39 -6.97 -6.71 -2.91
N GLU A 40 -5.67 -6.47 -3.01
CA GLU A 40 -4.88 -7.12 -4.04
C GLU A 40 -4.68 -8.59 -3.77
N GLY A 41 -4.55 -8.96 -2.53
CA GLY A 41 -4.35 -10.34 -2.19
C GLY A 41 -5.60 -11.18 -2.25
N LYS A 42 -6.75 -10.54 -2.46
CA LYS A 42 -7.96 -11.25 -2.44
C LYS A 42 -8.31 -11.64 -3.82
N SER A 43 -8.17 -12.01 -4.58
CA SER A 43 -8.61 -12.21 -5.95
C SER A 43 -9.62 -13.35 -6.12
#